data_36acbb77220e9ab0e05c87aa4756db43
#
_entry.id   36acbb77220e9ab0e05c87aa4756db43
#
_cell.length_a   1.000
_cell.length_b   1.000
_cell.length_c   1.000
_cell.angle_alpha   90.00
_cell.angle_beta   90.00
_cell.angle_gamma   90.00
#
_symmetry.space_group_name_H-M   'P 1'
#
loop_
_entity.id
_entity.type
_entity.pdbx_description
1 polymer ?
#
loop_
_entity_poly.entity_id
_entity_poly.type
_entity_poly.pdbx_seq_one_letter_code
_entity_poly.pdbx_strand_id
1 'polypeptide(L)'
;MVANSIIRDLNDILKKQLTAINQFFVHSKIQKKNGLLSIAMQYAKLGINGGKTAEKLIEILVDLDELPQIKDYDLLKSHRDIQKQLSFDTALILSMIDSIHKCLKKCKESEELALTTSLSEILLDIEKQSDFLESQLSIIDSIGLNLYTEGLKKPFAISHSK
;
A
#
# COMPACT_ATOMS: atom_id res chain seq x y z
N MET A 1 -22.41 -15.14 -12.41
CA MET A 1 -20.97 -15.37 -12.68
C MET A 1 -20.29 -14.02 -12.89
N VAL A 2 -19.24 -13.74 -12.13
CA VAL A 2 -18.50 -12.49 -12.25
C VAL A 2 -17.73 -12.44 -13.58
N ALA A 3 -17.71 -11.28 -14.23
CA ALA A 3 -17.06 -11.12 -15.53
C ALA A 3 -15.54 -11.32 -15.43
N ASN A 4 -14.94 -12.01 -16.41
CA ASN A 4 -13.49 -12.25 -16.49
C ASN A 4 -12.64 -10.97 -16.44
N SER A 5 -13.20 -9.82 -16.85
CA SER A 5 -12.53 -8.52 -16.75
C SER A 5 -12.38 -8.05 -15.30
N ILE A 6 -13.34 -8.36 -14.43
CA ILE A 6 -13.27 -8.08 -12.99
C ILE A 6 -12.25 -8.98 -12.32
N ILE A 7 -12.23 -10.28 -12.66
CA ILE A 7 -11.23 -11.24 -12.14
C ILE A 7 -9.81 -10.79 -12.50
N ARG A 8 -9.58 -10.31 -13.72
CA ARG A 8 -8.27 -9.76 -14.12
C ARG A 8 -7.89 -8.52 -13.33
N ASP A 9 -8.84 -7.61 -13.10
CA ASP A 9 -8.60 -6.41 -12.29
C ASP A 9 -8.26 -6.78 -10.84
N LEU A 10 -8.96 -7.74 -10.23
CA LEU A 10 -8.67 -8.23 -8.87
C LEU A 10 -7.26 -8.81 -8.77
N ASN A 11 -6.83 -9.60 -9.74
CA ASN A 11 -5.47 -10.14 -9.78
C ASN A 11 -4.41 -9.04 -9.98
N ASP A 12 -4.69 -8.00 -10.78
CA ASP A 12 -3.80 -6.83 -10.93
C ASP A 12 -3.67 -6.04 -9.63
N ILE A 13 -4.78 -5.80 -8.94
CA ILE A 13 -4.80 -5.13 -7.64
C ILE A 13 -4.00 -5.95 -6.61
N LEU A 14 -4.22 -7.26 -6.55
CA LEU A 14 -3.46 -8.15 -5.65
C LEU A 14 -1.97 -8.13 -5.96
N LYS A 15 -1.57 -8.18 -7.24
CA LYS A 15 -0.18 -8.06 -7.66
C LYS A 15 0.46 -6.76 -7.17
N LYS A 16 -0.21 -5.63 -7.35
CA LYS A 16 0.25 -4.32 -6.86
C LYS A 16 0.37 -4.29 -5.34
N GLN A 17 -0.59 -4.88 -4.62
CA GLN A 17 -0.55 -4.97 -3.16
C GLN A 17 0.65 -5.79 -2.67
N LEU A 18 0.93 -6.94 -3.28
CA LEU A 18 2.07 -7.78 -2.93
C LEU A 18 3.40 -7.08 -3.26
N THR A 19 3.46 -6.34 -4.36
CA THR A 19 4.61 -5.49 -4.71
C THR A 19 4.83 -4.42 -3.66
N ALA A 20 3.77 -3.73 -3.23
CA ALA A 20 3.84 -2.69 -2.19
C ALA A 20 4.33 -3.26 -0.85
N ILE A 21 3.83 -4.41 -0.42
CA ILE A 21 4.28 -5.09 0.81
C ILE A 21 5.79 -5.33 0.80
N ASN A 22 6.29 -5.92 -0.28
CA ASN A 22 7.72 -6.20 -0.43
C ASN A 22 8.54 -4.90 -0.44
N GLN A 23 8.06 -3.88 -1.15
CA GLN A 23 8.71 -2.58 -1.24
C GLN A 23 8.79 -1.90 0.13
N PHE A 24 7.71 -1.90 0.91
CA PHE A 24 7.67 -1.37 2.28
C PHE A 24 8.65 -2.09 3.20
N PHE A 25 8.75 -3.41 3.14
CA PHE A 25 9.72 -4.14 3.96
C PHE A 25 11.17 -3.83 3.57
N VAL A 26 11.47 -3.75 2.29
CA VAL A 26 12.81 -3.34 1.82
C VAL A 26 13.14 -1.93 2.30
N HIS A 27 12.22 -0.97 2.13
CA HIS A 27 12.40 0.42 2.59
C HIS A 27 12.55 0.50 4.10
N SER A 28 11.78 -0.25 4.88
CA SER A 28 11.92 -0.36 6.33
C SER A 28 13.35 -0.75 6.73
N LYS A 29 13.92 -1.78 6.11
CA LYS A 29 15.27 -2.26 6.43
C LYS A 29 16.34 -1.26 6.01
N ILE A 30 16.19 -0.60 4.88
CA ILE A 30 17.09 0.46 4.44
C ILE A 30 17.09 1.63 5.43
N GLN A 31 15.92 2.11 5.84
CA GLN A 31 15.81 3.23 6.75
C GLN A 31 16.27 2.88 8.19
N LYS A 32 16.04 1.65 8.63
CA LYS A 32 16.63 1.16 9.87
C LYS A 32 18.16 1.22 9.84
N LYS A 33 18.77 0.78 8.74
CA LYS A 33 20.23 0.85 8.54
C LYS A 33 20.73 2.29 8.51
N ASN A 34 19.94 3.22 7.95
CA ASN A 34 20.26 4.65 7.91
C ASN A 34 20.04 5.36 9.27
N GLY A 35 19.58 4.65 10.30
CA GLY A 35 19.30 5.23 11.62
C GLY A 35 17.98 6.00 11.71
N LEU A 36 17.14 5.98 10.68
CA LEU A 36 15.83 6.65 10.63
C LEU A 36 14.76 5.72 11.22
N LEU A 37 14.84 5.45 12.52
CA LEU A 37 14.07 4.40 13.19
C LEU A 37 12.56 4.63 13.14
N SER A 38 12.14 5.88 13.26
CA SER A 38 10.74 6.26 13.27
C SER A 38 10.03 5.86 11.97
N ILE A 39 10.58 6.26 10.81
CA ILE A 39 9.98 5.92 9.51
C ILE A 39 10.17 4.43 9.17
N ALA A 40 11.26 3.81 9.60
CA ALA A 40 11.48 2.38 9.43
C ALA A 40 10.37 1.55 10.08
N MET A 41 9.95 1.93 11.29
CA MET A 41 8.84 1.29 11.99
C MET A 41 7.50 1.50 11.26
N GLN A 42 7.26 2.68 10.73
CA GLN A 42 6.03 2.98 9.95
C GLN A 42 5.98 2.17 8.66
N TYR A 43 7.09 2.05 7.94
CA TYR A 43 7.19 1.17 6.76
C TYR A 43 6.91 -0.30 7.09
N ALA A 44 7.46 -0.81 8.19
CA ALA A 44 7.17 -2.17 8.64
C ALA A 44 5.67 -2.37 8.93
N LYS A 45 5.03 -1.38 9.57
CA LYS A 45 3.59 -1.38 9.85
C LYS A 45 2.76 -1.34 8.57
N LEU A 46 3.16 -0.53 7.57
CA LEU A 46 2.51 -0.51 6.25
C LEU A 46 2.59 -1.88 5.58
N GLY A 47 3.73 -2.56 5.64
CA GLY A 47 3.90 -3.91 5.11
C GLY A 47 2.98 -4.93 5.79
N ILE A 48 2.89 -4.90 7.12
CA ILE A 48 2.01 -5.79 7.89
C ILE A 48 0.53 -5.53 7.57
N ASN A 49 0.11 -4.28 7.55
CA ASN A 49 -1.26 -3.90 7.21
C ASN A 49 -1.59 -4.24 5.75
N GLY A 50 -0.63 -4.06 4.85
CA GLY A 50 -0.74 -4.48 3.45
C GLY A 50 -0.97 -5.98 3.30
N GLY A 51 -0.34 -6.80 4.16
CA GLY A 51 -0.58 -8.24 4.21
C GLY A 51 -2.03 -8.59 4.51
N LYS A 52 -2.67 -7.91 5.45
CA LYS A 52 -4.10 -8.09 5.76
C LYS A 52 -4.99 -7.71 4.58
N THR A 53 -4.64 -6.66 3.86
CA THR A 53 -5.37 -6.25 2.65
C THR A 53 -5.21 -7.27 1.52
N ALA A 54 -4.01 -7.82 1.34
CA ALA A 54 -3.77 -8.90 0.38
C ALA A 54 -4.58 -10.15 0.71
N GLU A 55 -4.69 -10.52 1.99
CA GLU A 55 -5.52 -11.63 2.47
C GLU A 55 -6.98 -11.44 2.08
N LYS A 56 -7.56 -10.25 2.31
CA LYS A 56 -8.94 -9.92 1.87
C LYS A 56 -9.12 -10.06 0.35
N LEU A 57 -8.14 -9.63 -0.46
CA LEU A 57 -8.20 -9.77 -1.92
C LEU A 57 -8.16 -11.24 -2.35
N ILE A 58 -7.36 -12.05 -1.67
CA ILE A 58 -7.29 -13.51 -1.91
C ILE A 58 -8.61 -14.16 -1.53
N GLU A 59 -9.21 -13.82 -0.39
CA GLU A 59 -10.53 -14.32 0.03
C GLU A 59 -11.59 -14.02 -1.03
N ILE A 60 -11.64 -12.80 -1.55
CA ILE A 60 -12.57 -12.42 -2.62
C ILE A 60 -12.41 -13.33 -3.85
N LEU A 61 -11.17 -13.58 -4.29
CA LEU A 61 -10.92 -14.46 -5.45
C LEU A 61 -11.38 -15.89 -5.17
N VAL A 62 -11.05 -16.42 -3.99
CA VAL A 62 -11.43 -17.78 -3.58
C VAL A 62 -12.97 -17.93 -3.45
N ASP A 63 -13.66 -16.94 -2.90
CA ASP A 63 -15.12 -16.91 -2.81
C ASP A 63 -15.80 -16.86 -4.18
N LEU A 64 -15.09 -16.39 -5.19
CA LEU A 64 -15.54 -16.42 -6.59
C LEU A 64 -15.16 -17.72 -7.34
N ASP A 65 -14.68 -18.75 -6.63
CA ASP A 65 -14.15 -19.99 -7.17
C ASP A 65 -12.94 -19.78 -8.12
N GLU A 66 -12.20 -18.68 -7.93
CA GLU A 66 -11.03 -18.32 -8.72
C GLU A 66 -9.74 -18.52 -7.91
N LEU A 67 -8.70 -19.01 -8.58
CA LEU A 67 -7.36 -19.05 -7.97
C LEU A 67 -6.59 -17.77 -8.29
N PRO A 68 -5.92 -17.15 -7.30
CA PRO A 68 -5.05 -16.02 -7.58
C PRO A 68 -4.01 -16.33 -8.67
N GLN A 69 -3.98 -15.52 -9.72
CA GLN A 69 -3.09 -15.70 -10.87
C GLN A 69 -2.11 -14.53 -10.96
N ILE A 70 -0.96 -14.68 -10.31
CA ILE A 70 0.12 -13.70 -10.35
C ILE A 70 1.28 -14.32 -11.13
N LYS A 71 1.36 -13.98 -12.41
CA LYS A 71 2.39 -14.55 -13.30
C LYS A 71 3.71 -13.81 -13.22
N ASP A 72 3.65 -12.48 -13.26
CA ASP A 72 4.82 -11.62 -13.29
C ASP A 72 4.69 -10.57 -12.21
N TYR A 73 5.60 -10.60 -11.23
CA TYR A 73 5.67 -9.54 -10.23
C TYR A 73 6.25 -8.27 -10.85
N ASP A 74 5.73 -7.12 -10.41
CA ASP A 74 6.33 -5.85 -10.77
C ASP A 74 7.73 -5.71 -10.17
N LEU A 75 8.64 -5.08 -10.91
CA LEU A 75 9.97 -4.78 -10.40
C LEU A 75 9.87 -3.87 -9.19
N LEU A 76 10.50 -4.27 -8.08
CA LEU A 76 10.57 -3.43 -6.89
C LEU A 76 11.37 -2.15 -7.19
N LYS A 77 10.74 -1.02 -6.94
CA LYS A 77 11.39 0.29 -7.02
C LYS A 77 11.88 0.67 -5.63
N SER A 78 13.11 0.34 -5.31
CA SER A 78 13.75 0.71 -4.06
C SER A 78 14.83 1.77 -4.26
N HIS A 79 15.04 2.59 -3.25
CA HIS A 79 16.08 3.59 -3.23
C HIS A 79 16.64 3.78 -1.82
N ARG A 80 17.87 4.29 -1.68
CA ARG A 80 18.47 4.57 -0.37
C ARG A 80 17.94 5.87 0.25
N ASP A 81 17.58 6.83 -0.59
CA ASP A 81 17.03 8.12 -0.20
C ASP A 81 15.55 8.01 0.19
N ILE A 82 15.20 8.55 1.37
CA ILE A 82 13.84 8.46 1.92
C ILE A 82 12.81 9.19 1.06
N GLN A 83 13.14 10.34 0.49
CA GLN A 83 12.19 11.11 -0.31
C GLN A 83 11.85 10.36 -1.60
N LYS A 84 12.83 9.71 -2.23
CA LYS A 84 12.60 8.87 -3.40
C LYS A 84 11.80 7.61 -3.07
N GLN A 85 12.06 6.98 -1.92
CA GLN A 85 11.24 5.86 -1.45
C GLN A 85 9.79 6.26 -1.31
N LEU A 86 9.52 7.35 -0.58
CA LEU A 86 8.17 7.88 -0.40
C LEU A 86 7.49 8.18 -1.74
N SER A 87 8.22 8.75 -2.71
CA SER A 87 7.69 9.04 -4.04
C SER A 87 7.35 7.78 -4.83
N PHE A 88 8.19 6.75 -4.79
CA PHE A 88 7.92 5.47 -5.45
C PHE A 88 6.73 4.74 -4.84
N ASP A 89 6.66 4.73 -3.50
CA ASP A 89 5.58 4.07 -2.77
C ASP A 89 4.25 4.80 -3.00
N THR A 90 4.26 6.13 -2.96
CA THR A 90 3.07 6.93 -3.26
C THR A 90 2.56 6.66 -4.68
N ALA A 91 3.45 6.65 -5.68
CA ALA A 91 3.06 6.37 -7.06
C ALA A 91 2.44 4.97 -7.22
N LEU A 92 2.99 3.96 -6.54
CA LEU A 92 2.46 2.60 -6.57
C LEU A 92 1.07 2.52 -5.92
N ILE A 93 0.89 3.13 -4.74
CA ILE A 93 -0.39 3.14 -4.03
C ILE A 93 -1.46 3.91 -4.83
N LEU A 94 -1.15 5.07 -5.41
CA LEU A 94 -2.07 5.81 -6.27
C LEU A 94 -2.47 5.01 -7.51
N SER A 95 -1.53 4.30 -8.13
CA SER A 95 -1.81 3.38 -9.23
C SER A 95 -2.77 2.26 -8.83
N MET A 96 -2.65 1.74 -7.60
CA MET A 96 -3.54 0.72 -7.06
C MET A 96 -4.94 1.29 -6.80
N ILE A 97 -5.04 2.49 -6.23
CA ILE A 97 -6.33 3.20 -6.02
C ILE A 97 -7.06 3.38 -7.36
N ASP A 98 -6.36 3.80 -8.43
CA ASP A 98 -6.93 3.92 -9.77
C ASP A 98 -7.46 2.58 -10.30
N SER A 99 -6.70 1.50 -10.11
CA SER A 99 -7.14 0.14 -10.48
C SER A 99 -8.40 -0.29 -9.71
N ILE A 100 -8.48 0.02 -8.41
CA ILE A 100 -9.66 -0.30 -7.58
C ILE A 100 -10.88 0.49 -8.07
N HIS A 101 -10.74 1.79 -8.37
CA HIS A 101 -11.85 2.59 -8.90
C HIS A 101 -12.37 2.05 -10.23
N LYS A 102 -11.48 1.63 -11.13
CA LYS A 102 -11.88 0.99 -12.41
C LYS A 102 -12.63 -0.32 -12.18
N CYS A 103 -12.14 -1.15 -11.26
CA CYS A 103 -12.80 -2.40 -10.90
C CYS A 103 -14.18 -2.15 -10.26
N LEU A 104 -14.28 -1.21 -9.32
CA LEU A 104 -15.54 -0.80 -8.68
C LEU A 104 -16.59 -0.32 -9.69
N LYS A 105 -16.16 0.43 -10.70
CA LYS A 105 -17.07 0.86 -11.78
C LYS A 105 -17.67 -0.34 -12.50
N LYS A 106 -16.86 -1.32 -12.88
CA LYS A 106 -17.32 -2.56 -13.54
C LYS A 106 -18.25 -3.36 -12.63
N CYS A 107 -17.92 -3.49 -11.34
CA CYS A 107 -18.76 -4.19 -10.37
C CYS A 107 -20.16 -3.55 -10.25
N LYS A 108 -20.23 -2.22 -10.23
CA LYS A 108 -21.49 -1.48 -10.19
C LYS A 108 -22.31 -1.66 -11.47
N GLU A 109 -21.66 -1.60 -12.63
CA GLU A 109 -22.30 -1.80 -13.94
C GLU A 109 -22.86 -3.24 -14.10
N SER A 110 -22.24 -4.22 -13.44
CA SER A 110 -22.64 -5.62 -13.43
C SER A 110 -23.53 -6.02 -12.24
N GLU A 111 -23.94 -5.06 -11.41
CA GLU A 111 -24.75 -5.25 -10.21
C GLU A 111 -24.16 -6.23 -9.16
N GLU A 112 -22.84 -6.34 -9.13
CA GLU A 112 -22.09 -7.17 -8.17
C GLU A 112 -21.98 -6.47 -6.80
N LEU A 113 -23.07 -6.44 -6.05
CA LEU A 113 -23.22 -5.65 -4.81
C LEU A 113 -22.24 -6.09 -3.69
N ALA A 114 -22.15 -7.39 -3.45
CA ALA A 114 -21.25 -7.93 -2.42
C ALA A 114 -19.79 -7.58 -2.71
N LEU A 115 -19.37 -7.74 -3.96
CA LEU A 115 -18.02 -7.43 -4.39
C LEU A 115 -17.74 -5.91 -4.34
N THR A 116 -18.73 -5.10 -4.70
CA THR A 116 -18.65 -3.64 -4.57
C THR A 116 -18.41 -3.22 -3.11
N THR A 117 -19.10 -3.84 -2.17
CA THR A 117 -18.94 -3.57 -0.73
C THR A 117 -17.53 -3.96 -0.26
N SER A 118 -17.08 -5.18 -0.54
CA SER A 118 -15.77 -5.68 -0.13
C SER A 118 -14.61 -4.83 -0.73
N LEU A 119 -14.70 -4.47 -2.01
CA LEU A 119 -13.69 -3.61 -2.65
C LEU A 119 -13.71 -2.18 -2.11
N SER A 120 -14.86 -1.65 -1.70
CA SER A 120 -14.94 -0.32 -1.09
C SER A 120 -14.25 -0.29 0.28
N GLU A 121 -14.34 -1.36 1.07
CA GLU A 121 -13.60 -1.50 2.32
C GLU A 121 -12.08 -1.57 2.08
N ILE A 122 -11.66 -2.34 1.08
CA ILE A 122 -10.25 -2.42 0.68
C ILE A 122 -9.74 -1.04 0.23
N LEU A 123 -10.53 -0.29 -0.56
CA LEU A 123 -10.19 1.05 -0.98
C LEU A 123 -9.89 1.96 0.21
N LEU A 124 -10.72 1.94 1.25
CA LEU A 124 -10.49 2.73 2.47
C LEU A 124 -9.17 2.38 3.16
N ASP A 125 -8.80 1.10 3.20
CA ASP A 125 -7.52 0.67 3.78
C ASP A 125 -6.33 1.16 2.94
N ILE A 126 -6.45 1.15 1.62
CA ILE A 126 -5.40 1.64 0.70
C ILE A 126 -5.29 3.18 0.75
N GLU A 127 -6.40 3.90 0.83
CA GLU A 127 -6.41 5.36 0.96
C GLU A 127 -5.69 5.82 2.24
N LYS A 128 -5.83 5.10 3.36
CA LYS A 128 -5.06 5.38 4.59
C LYS A 128 -3.55 5.25 4.38
N GLN A 129 -3.11 4.29 3.56
CA GLN A 129 -1.70 4.16 3.19
C GLN A 129 -1.23 5.35 2.35
N SER A 130 -2.04 5.77 1.37
CA SER A 130 -1.78 6.96 0.54
C SER A 130 -1.67 8.21 1.39
N ASP A 131 -2.63 8.46 2.28
CA ASP A 131 -2.67 9.62 3.16
C ASP A 131 -1.40 9.72 4.02
N PHE A 132 -0.93 8.58 4.56
CA PHE A 132 0.31 8.55 5.31
C PHE A 132 1.51 8.94 4.44
N LEU A 133 1.68 8.31 3.28
CA LEU A 133 2.82 8.56 2.40
C LEU A 133 2.84 10.01 1.87
N GLU A 134 1.69 10.51 1.44
CA GLU A 134 1.55 11.88 0.97
C GLU A 134 1.80 12.90 2.08
N SER A 135 1.37 12.61 3.31
CA SER A 135 1.65 13.47 4.46
C SER A 135 3.15 13.60 4.74
N GLN A 136 3.91 12.51 4.61
CA GLN A 136 5.36 12.54 4.78
C GLN A 136 6.05 13.40 3.70
N LEU A 137 5.64 13.28 2.44
CA LEU A 137 6.14 14.14 1.36
C LEU A 137 5.80 15.61 1.60
N SER A 138 4.59 15.90 2.06
CA SER A 138 4.16 17.26 2.41
C SER A 138 4.97 17.86 3.56
N ILE A 139 5.35 17.08 4.56
CA ILE A 139 6.24 17.51 5.64
C ILE A 139 7.62 17.86 5.08
N ILE A 140 8.19 17.01 4.21
CA ILE A 140 9.48 17.29 3.56
C ILE A 140 9.44 18.60 2.78
N ASP A 141 8.36 18.83 2.02
CA ASP A 141 8.18 20.08 1.26
C ASP A 141 8.10 21.31 2.17
N SER A 142 7.51 21.16 3.35
CA SER A 142 7.31 22.26 4.31
C SER A 142 8.56 22.63 5.09
N ILE A 143 9.34 21.66 5.57
CA ILE A 143 10.47 21.87 6.48
C ILE A 143 11.83 21.55 5.89
N GLY A 144 11.86 20.90 4.70
CA GLY A 144 13.06 20.44 4.03
C GLY A 144 13.54 19.08 4.51
N LEU A 145 14.24 18.37 3.63
CA LEU A 145 14.69 17.01 3.85
C LEU A 145 15.61 16.85 5.07
N ASN A 146 16.49 17.82 5.32
CA ASN A 146 17.45 17.75 6.43
C ASN A 146 16.75 17.77 7.79
N LEU A 147 15.81 18.68 8.02
CA LEU A 147 15.04 18.74 9.28
C LEU A 147 14.13 17.52 9.42
N TYR A 148 13.52 17.09 8.34
CA TYR A 148 12.71 15.88 8.33
C TYR A 148 13.51 14.66 8.77
N THR A 149 14.68 14.41 8.18
CA THR A 149 15.53 13.24 8.52
C THR A 149 16.08 13.34 9.94
N GLU A 150 16.45 14.52 10.44
CA GLU A 150 16.86 14.69 11.84
C GLU A 150 15.75 14.29 12.82
N GLY A 151 14.50 14.62 12.52
CA GLY A 151 13.34 14.22 13.32
C GLY A 151 13.11 12.70 13.34
N LEU A 152 13.49 11.98 12.30
CA LEU A 152 13.30 10.53 12.16
C LEU A 152 14.36 9.69 12.89
N LYS A 153 15.46 10.27 13.34
CA LYS A 153 16.54 9.54 14.04
C LYS A 153 16.12 9.09 15.43
N LYS A 154 15.17 9.79 16.06
CA LYS A 154 14.64 9.44 17.38
C LYS A 154 13.43 8.52 17.22
N PRO A 155 13.33 7.43 18.00
CA PRO A 155 12.08 6.68 18.07
C PRO A 155 10.98 7.61 18.64
N PHE A 156 9.73 7.39 18.22
CA PHE A 156 8.61 8.09 18.86
C PHE A 156 8.65 7.81 20.36
N ALA A 157 8.61 8.88 21.18
CA ALA A 157 8.46 8.74 22.62
C ALA A 157 7.13 8.00 22.85
N ILE A 158 7.20 6.78 23.41
CA ILE A 158 6.02 6.12 23.92
C ILE A 158 5.64 6.93 25.15
N SER A 159 4.57 7.70 25.05
CA SER A 159 3.98 8.35 26.21
C SER A 159 3.48 7.24 27.14
N HIS A 160 4.26 6.93 28.15
CA HIS A 160 3.75 6.20 29.31
C HIS A 160 2.80 7.17 30.01
N SER A 161 1.53 7.14 29.67
CA SER A 161 0.50 7.68 30.54
C SER A 161 0.49 6.84 31.79
N LYS A 162 0.96 7.44 32.90
CA LYS A 162 0.76 6.93 34.25
C LYS A 162 -0.73 6.90 34.60
#